data_579c8c261112bfcb7474d0e63b378781
#
_entry.id   579c8c261112bfcb7474d0e63b378781
#
_cell.length_a   1.000
_cell.length_b   1.000
_cell.length_c   1.000
_cell.angle_alpha   90.00
_cell.angle_beta   90.00
_cell.angle_gamma   90.00
#
_symmetry.space_group_name_H-M   'P 1'
#
loop_
_entity.id
_entity.type
_entity.pdbx_description
1 polymer ?
#
loop_
_entity_poly.entity_id
_entity_poly.type
_entity_poly.pdbx_seq_one_letter_code
_entity_poly.pdbx_strand_id
1 'polypeptide(L)'
;LLSRVTNARPKVANYHFTTLNPHLGVVDMEGGGFVIADIPGLIEGASEGVGLGHEFLRHIERTRVIIHMVDAAGTEGRDPIADIYTINKELEAYNADLAHRPQVIAANKIDAIYDDGNDPVAALKAEFEPKGIPVFPISGVTGKGLDELLYAVKGMLDEINEPPIVFDSEFNPDEVMVSGNEPFQVFYDEDEDEYVVEGPRIEKMLGYTNLESEKGFAFFQRFMKENEILDKLEALGIKEGDTVRMYGLKFDYYK
;
A
#
# COMPACT_ATOMS: atom_id res chain seq x y z
N LEU A 1 9.86 -7.10 11.18
CA LEU A 1 10.80 -7.30 10.07
C LEU A 1 11.21 -5.95 9.48
N LEU A 2 10.31 -5.19 8.85
CA LEU A 2 10.64 -3.96 8.11
C LEU A 2 11.51 -2.97 8.90
N SER A 3 11.16 -2.67 10.14
CA SER A 3 11.92 -1.77 11.02
C SER A 3 13.31 -2.27 11.42
N ARG A 4 13.60 -3.56 11.21
CA ARG A 4 14.90 -4.19 11.52
C ARG A 4 15.83 -4.18 10.31
N VAL A 5 15.27 -4.34 9.12
CA VAL A 5 16.06 -4.52 7.89
C VAL A 5 16.14 -3.26 7.02
N THR A 6 15.44 -2.21 7.44
CA THR A 6 15.43 -0.92 6.73
C THR A 6 15.51 0.26 7.71
N ASN A 7 15.73 1.47 7.18
CA ASN A 7 15.64 2.71 7.95
C ASN A 7 14.19 3.19 8.16
N ALA A 8 13.19 2.47 7.63
CA ALA A 8 11.79 2.80 7.85
C ALA A 8 11.42 2.59 9.32
N ARG A 9 10.65 3.53 9.88
CA ARG A 9 10.14 3.47 11.25
C ARG A 9 8.61 3.34 11.22
N PRO A 10 8.06 2.20 10.78
CA PRO A 10 6.62 1.99 10.89
C PRO A 10 6.22 1.99 12.35
N LYS A 11 5.06 2.57 12.67
CA LYS A 11 4.51 2.44 14.02
C LYS A 11 4.19 0.96 14.25
N VAL A 12 4.91 0.32 15.17
CA VAL A 12 4.63 -1.06 15.57
C VAL A 12 3.41 -1.04 16.48
N ALA A 13 2.30 -1.56 16.01
CA ALA A 13 1.10 -1.80 16.80
C ALA A 13 0.41 -3.07 16.28
N ASN A 14 -0.43 -3.69 17.08
CA ASN A 14 -1.33 -4.74 16.62
C ASN A 14 -2.41 -4.08 15.75
N TYR A 15 -2.08 -3.88 14.49
CA TYR A 15 -3.04 -3.36 13.52
C TYR A 15 -3.97 -4.50 13.10
N HIS A 16 -5.18 -4.46 13.61
CA HIS A 16 -6.27 -5.15 12.95
C HIS A 16 -6.75 -4.24 11.81
N PHE A 17 -6.20 -4.48 10.60
CA PHE A 17 -6.77 -4.09 9.30
C PHE A 17 -7.17 -2.61 9.08
N THR A 18 -6.43 -1.64 9.62
CA THR A 18 -6.78 -0.21 9.52
C THR A 18 -5.91 0.61 8.56
N THR A 19 -4.87 0.05 7.95
CA THR A 19 -3.96 0.82 7.09
C THR A 19 -4.00 0.29 5.66
N LEU A 20 -4.56 1.08 4.75
CA LEU A 20 -4.66 0.80 3.30
C LEU A 20 -3.32 0.96 2.55
N ASN A 21 -2.37 1.72 3.10
CA ASN A 21 -1.11 2.01 2.44
C ASN A 21 0.01 1.08 2.95
N PRO A 22 0.76 0.42 2.05
CA PRO A 22 1.90 -0.39 2.43
C PRO A 22 3.01 0.49 3.02
N HIS A 23 3.69 -0.02 4.05
CA HIS A 23 4.90 0.62 4.55
C HIS A 23 6.08 0.14 3.70
N LEU A 24 6.74 1.08 3.04
CA LEU A 24 7.90 0.77 2.19
C LEU A 24 9.20 1.01 2.96
N GLY A 25 10.19 0.15 2.75
CA GLY A 25 11.54 0.34 3.25
C GLY A 25 12.56 -0.10 2.21
N VAL A 26 13.72 0.55 2.21
CA VAL A 26 14.85 0.18 1.38
C VAL A 26 15.78 -0.71 2.18
N VAL A 27 16.04 -1.91 1.69
CA VAL A 27 17.07 -2.83 2.20
C VAL A 27 18.35 -2.52 1.47
N ASP A 28 19.40 -2.13 2.21
CA ASP A 28 20.72 -1.82 1.68
C ASP A 28 21.62 -3.05 1.81
N MET A 29 22.20 -3.52 0.71
CA MET A 29 23.07 -4.70 0.67
C MET A 29 24.24 -4.50 -0.29
N GLU A 30 25.33 -5.23 -0.06
CA GLU A 30 26.43 -5.28 -1.02
C GLU A 30 25.95 -5.77 -2.39
N GLY A 31 26.29 -5.03 -3.45
CA GLY A 31 25.87 -5.33 -4.82
C GLY A 31 24.50 -4.78 -5.20
N GLY A 32 23.93 -3.88 -4.39
CA GLY A 32 22.66 -3.20 -4.64
C GLY A 32 21.54 -3.67 -3.70
N GLY A 33 20.66 -2.73 -3.33
CA GLY A 33 19.54 -2.98 -2.46
C GLY A 33 18.23 -3.26 -3.22
N PHE A 34 17.16 -3.49 -2.46
CA PHE A 34 15.82 -3.63 -3.00
C PHE A 34 14.79 -2.99 -2.06
N VAL A 35 13.59 -2.76 -2.58
CA VAL A 35 12.48 -2.22 -1.77
C VAL A 35 11.65 -3.37 -1.23
N ILE A 36 11.38 -3.36 0.07
CA ILE A 36 10.46 -4.27 0.73
C ILE A 36 9.21 -3.49 1.14
N ALA A 37 8.04 -4.07 0.88
CA ALA A 37 6.75 -3.54 1.29
C ALA A 37 6.19 -4.41 2.43
N ASP A 38 5.84 -3.78 3.55
CA ASP A 38 5.05 -4.41 4.60
C ASP A 38 3.58 -4.24 4.25
N ILE A 39 2.96 -5.35 3.90
CA ILE A 39 1.56 -5.40 3.50
C ILE A 39 0.82 -6.12 4.63
N PRO A 40 0.11 -5.39 5.52
CA PRO A 40 -0.54 -5.96 6.69
C PRO A 40 -1.59 -6.98 6.28
N GLY A 41 -1.57 -8.13 6.92
CA GLY A 41 -2.38 -9.35 6.79
C GLY A 41 -3.52 -9.40 5.78
N LEU A 42 -3.50 -10.42 4.94
CA LEU A 42 -4.65 -10.80 4.10
C LEU A 42 -5.83 -11.21 4.99
N ILE A 43 -7.00 -10.69 4.67
CA ILE A 43 -8.27 -11.01 5.35
C ILE A 43 -8.94 -12.14 4.56
N GLU A 44 -9.45 -13.16 5.25
CA GLU A 44 -10.36 -14.12 4.65
C GLU A 44 -11.52 -13.39 3.96
N GLY A 45 -11.76 -13.69 2.66
CA GLY A 45 -12.80 -13.05 1.86
C GLY A 45 -12.39 -11.74 1.17
N ALA A 46 -11.09 -11.39 1.15
CA ALA A 46 -10.59 -10.21 0.45
C ALA A 46 -10.91 -10.25 -1.07
N SER A 47 -10.92 -11.43 -1.68
CA SER A 47 -11.26 -11.66 -3.08
C SER A 47 -12.75 -11.51 -3.39
N GLU A 48 -13.64 -11.63 -2.37
CA GLU A 48 -15.09 -11.55 -2.54
C GLU A 48 -15.65 -10.12 -2.52
N GLY A 49 -14.77 -9.10 -2.46
CA GLY A 49 -15.15 -7.69 -2.55
C GLY A 49 -15.74 -7.11 -1.26
N VAL A 50 -15.64 -7.82 -0.15
CA VAL A 50 -16.09 -7.33 1.15
C VAL A 50 -14.97 -6.48 1.77
N GLY A 51 -14.95 -5.19 1.48
CA GLY A 51 -14.05 -4.23 2.12
C GLY A 51 -12.72 -4.03 1.38
N LEU A 52 -11.68 -3.67 2.11
CA LEU A 52 -10.35 -3.19 1.72
C LEU A 52 -9.50 -4.12 0.82
N GLY A 53 -10.00 -5.30 0.44
CA GLY A 53 -9.24 -6.35 -0.23
C GLY A 53 -8.67 -5.98 -1.61
N HIS A 54 -9.43 -5.32 -2.46
CA HIS A 54 -9.02 -4.99 -3.83
C HIS A 54 -7.87 -3.96 -3.90
N GLU A 55 -7.91 -2.91 -3.10
CA GLU A 55 -6.81 -1.93 -3.05
C GLU A 55 -5.53 -2.52 -2.48
N PHE A 56 -5.67 -3.40 -1.50
CA PHE A 56 -4.58 -4.13 -0.88
C PHE A 56 -3.86 -5.06 -1.87
N LEU A 57 -4.62 -5.83 -2.65
CA LEU A 57 -4.09 -6.77 -3.64
C LEU A 57 -3.36 -6.05 -4.79
N ARG A 58 -3.75 -4.82 -5.13
CA ARG A 58 -3.06 -3.95 -6.08
C ARG A 58 -1.61 -3.63 -5.66
N HIS A 59 -1.33 -3.55 -4.37
CA HIS A 59 0.04 -3.36 -3.89
C HIS A 59 0.90 -4.61 -4.09
N ILE A 60 0.31 -5.81 -3.96
CA ILE A 60 0.99 -7.07 -4.20
C ILE A 60 1.33 -7.23 -5.69
N GLU A 61 0.50 -6.75 -6.60
CA GLU A 61 0.76 -6.79 -8.05
C GLU A 61 2.10 -6.14 -8.44
N ARG A 62 2.57 -5.18 -7.65
CA ARG A 62 3.84 -4.49 -7.88
C ARG A 62 5.06 -5.22 -7.33
N THR A 63 4.85 -6.30 -6.57
CA THR A 63 5.96 -7.09 -6.01
C THR A 63 6.46 -8.12 -7.02
N ARG A 64 7.72 -8.48 -6.96
CA ARG A 64 8.35 -9.50 -7.83
C ARG A 64 8.59 -10.81 -7.09
N VAL A 65 8.77 -10.74 -5.77
CA VAL A 65 8.95 -11.86 -4.84
C VAL A 65 8.04 -11.64 -3.65
N ILE A 66 7.44 -12.69 -3.15
CA ILE A 66 6.56 -12.68 -1.98
C ILE A 66 7.27 -13.32 -0.79
N ILE A 67 7.27 -12.64 0.35
CA ILE A 67 7.74 -13.17 1.64
C ILE A 67 6.52 -13.46 2.50
N HIS A 68 6.17 -14.74 2.68
CA HIS A 68 5.16 -15.13 3.66
C HIS A 68 5.78 -15.12 5.06
N MET A 69 5.39 -14.17 5.88
CA MET A 69 5.84 -14.11 7.27
C MET A 69 4.79 -14.75 8.18
N VAL A 70 5.15 -15.87 8.81
CA VAL A 70 4.24 -16.64 9.67
C VAL A 70 4.80 -16.76 11.09
N ASP A 71 3.91 -16.88 12.07
CA ASP A 71 4.25 -17.14 13.47
C ASP A 71 4.55 -18.64 13.67
N ALA A 72 5.83 -19.01 13.56
CA ALA A 72 6.24 -20.41 13.72
C ALA A 72 6.06 -20.92 15.15
N ALA A 73 6.05 -20.04 16.15
CA ALA A 73 5.83 -20.44 17.55
C ALA A 73 4.36 -20.65 17.90
N GLY A 74 3.42 -20.31 16.99
CA GLY A 74 1.99 -20.47 17.22
C GLY A 74 1.45 -19.65 18.39
N THR A 75 2.07 -18.50 18.70
CA THR A 75 1.73 -17.68 19.88
C THR A 75 0.29 -17.15 19.86
N GLU A 76 -0.33 -17.10 18.68
CA GLU A 76 -1.71 -16.64 18.47
C GLU A 76 -2.70 -17.80 18.26
N GLY A 77 -2.24 -19.05 18.41
CA GLY A 77 -3.07 -20.24 18.29
C GLY A 77 -3.49 -20.59 16.85
N ARG A 78 -2.83 -19.99 15.84
CA ARG A 78 -3.07 -20.28 14.42
C ARG A 78 -2.06 -21.31 13.91
N ASP A 79 -2.49 -22.09 12.91
CA ASP A 79 -1.62 -23.01 12.20
C ASP A 79 -0.89 -22.28 11.06
N PRO A 80 0.45 -22.12 11.11
CA PRO A 80 1.19 -21.38 10.09
C PRO A 80 1.11 -22.02 8.70
N ILE A 81 0.94 -23.35 8.60
CA ILE A 81 0.78 -24.04 7.32
C ILE A 81 -0.57 -23.70 6.70
N ALA A 82 -1.63 -23.76 7.50
CA ALA A 82 -2.98 -23.40 7.04
C ALA A 82 -3.07 -21.92 6.62
N ASP A 83 -2.39 -21.02 7.35
CA ASP A 83 -2.35 -19.60 7.03
C ASP A 83 -1.71 -19.34 5.66
N ILE A 84 -0.59 -20.01 5.32
CA ILE A 84 0.06 -19.87 4.01
C ILE A 84 -0.86 -20.36 2.89
N TYR A 85 -1.54 -21.47 3.07
CA TYR A 85 -2.48 -21.97 2.07
C TYR A 85 -3.67 -21.03 1.86
N THR A 86 -4.19 -20.46 2.94
CA THR A 86 -5.29 -19.48 2.87
C THR A 86 -4.86 -18.26 2.07
N ILE A 87 -3.68 -17.72 2.37
CA ILE A 87 -3.11 -16.57 1.64
C ILE A 87 -2.92 -16.89 0.16
N ASN A 88 -2.33 -18.05 -0.16
CA ASN A 88 -2.12 -18.43 -1.55
C ASN A 88 -3.42 -18.60 -2.33
N LYS A 89 -4.46 -19.15 -1.69
CA LYS A 89 -5.79 -19.26 -2.30
C LYS A 89 -6.42 -17.89 -2.58
N GLU A 90 -6.27 -16.93 -1.68
CA GLU A 90 -6.75 -15.55 -1.89
C GLU A 90 -5.98 -14.84 -3.02
N LEU A 91 -4.65 -15.02 -3.08
CA LEU A 91 -3.84 -14.49 -4.18
C LEU A 91 -4.26 -15.08 -5.53
N GLU A 92 -4.48 -16.40 -5.60
CA GLU A 92 -4.92 -17.09 -6.81
C GLU A 92 -6.33 -16.64 -7.25
N ALA A 93 -7.25 -16.46 -6.30
CA ALA A 93 -8.61 -16.00 -6.59
C ALA A 93 -8.63 -14.56 -7.12
N TYR A 94 -7.70 -13.71 -6.68
CA TYR A 94 -7.58 -12.34 -7.17
C TYR A 94 -6.89 -12.29 -8.53
N ASN A 95 -5.73 -12.91 -8.67
CA ASN A 95 -4.93 -12.94 -9.91
C ASN A 95 -4.02 -14.17 -9.90
N ALA A 96 -4.26 -15.09 -10.84
CA ALA A 96 -3.50 -16.33 -10.96
C ALA A 96 -1.98 -16.10 -11.11
N ASP A 97 -1.55 -14.99 -11.73
CA ASP A 97 -0.14 -14.66 -11.89
C ASP A 97 0.55 -14.38 -10.55
N LEU A 98 -0.19 -13.90 -9.55
CA LEU A 98 0.35 -13.67 -8.22
C LEU A 98 0.67 -14.97 -7.48
N ALA A 99 -0.16 -15.99 -7.65
CA ALA A 99 0.06 -17.30 -7.04
C ALA A 99 1.31 -18.01 -7.59
N HIS A 100 1.73 -17.66 -8.82
CA HIS A 100 2.89 -18.24 -9.49
C HIS A 100 4.19 -17.45 -9.27
N ARG A 101 4.14 -16.33 -8.57
CA ARG A 101 5.36 -15.55 -8.25
C ARG A 101 6.30 -16.31 -7.35
N PRO A 102 7.62 -16.10 -7.47
CA PRO A 102 8.59 -16.64 -6.52
C PRO A 102 8.24 -16.28 -5.09
N GLN A 103 8.23 -17.27 -4.21
CA GLN A 103 7.83 -17.12 -2.81
C GLN A 103 8.92 -17.67 -1.89
N VAL A 104 9.05 -17.05 -0.72
CA VAL A 104 9.82 -17.58 0.40
C VAL A 104 8.97 -17.53 1.67
N ILE A 105 9.23 -18.42 2.62
CA ILE A 105 8.56 -18.43 3.92
C ILE A 105 9.54 -17.96 4.99
N ALA A 106 9.18 -16.88 5.69
CA ALA A 106 9.86 -16.40 6.88
C ALA A 106 9.15 -16.96 8.11
N ALA A 107 9.65 -18.08 8.64
CA ALA A 107 9.16 -18.71 9.87
C ALA A 107 9.63 -17.87 11.07
N ASN A 108 8.82 -16.90 11.47
CA ASN A 108 9.16 -15.90 12.46
C ASN A 108 8.88 -16.37 13.90
N LYS A 109 9.39 -15.64 14.87
CA LYS A 109 9.27 -15.87 16.33
C LYS A 109 9.99 -17.15 16.80
N ILE A 110 11.08 -17.57 16.13
CA ILE A 110 11.85 -18.74 16.56
C ILE A 110 12.44 -18.59 17.97
N ASP A 111 12.56 -17.37 18.46
CA ASP A 111 12.96 -17.07 19.84
C ASP A 111 11.88 -17.41 20.88
N ALA A 112 10.65 -17.64 20.47
CA ALA A 112 9.52 -18.02 21.31
C ALA A 112 9.11 -19.49 21.18
N ILE A 113 9.83 -20.30 20.37
CA ILE A 113 9.58 -21.74 20.24
C ILE A 113 10.07 -22.44 21.52
N TYR A 114 9.18 -23.20 22.15
CA TYR A 114 9.52 -24.05 23.29
C TYR A 114 10.01 -25.41 22.82
N ASP A 115 11.01 -25.94 23.51
CA ASP A 115 11.51 -27.31 23.29
C ASP A 115 10.58 -28.33 23.97
N ASP A 116 9.48 -28.61 23.28
CA ASP A 116 8.49 -29.63 23.69
C ASP A 116 8.57 -30.91 22.85
N GLY A 117 9.63 -31.03 22.02
CA GLY A 117 9.81 -32.12 21.06
C GLY A 117 9.08 -31.91 19.75
N ASN A 118 8.36 -30.81 19.57
CA ASN A 118 7.76 -30.36 18.31
C ASN A 118 8.69 -29.34 17.64
N ASP A 119 9.00 -29.54 16.35
CA ASP A 119 9.76 -28.58 15.56
C ASP A 119 8.87 -27.99 14.45
N PRO A 120 8.20 -26.85 14.70
CA PRO A 120 7.31 -26.24 13.72
C PRO A 120 8.07 -25.74 12.48
N VAL A 121 9.36 -25.43 12.61
CA VAL A 121 10.19 -25.04 11.47
C VAL A 121 10.46 -26.25 10.57
N ALA A 122 10.76 -27.42 11.17
CA ALA A 122 10.93 -28.66 10.42
C ALA A 122 9.64 -29.06 9.68
N ALA A 123 8.47 -28.87 10.31
CA ALA A 123 7.17 -29.12 9.67
C ALA A 123 6.93 -28.20 8.46
N LEU A 124 7.21 -26.90 8.59
CA LEU A 124 7.14 -25.95 7.47
C LEU A 124 8.09 -26.33 6.33
N LYS A 125 9.32 -26.69 6.65
CA LYS A 125 10.30 -27.13 5.64
C LYS A 125 9.86 -28.39 4.92
N ALA A 126 9.38 -29.39 5.65
CA ALA A 126 8.89 -30.65 5.08
C ALA A 126 7.71 -30.45 4.13
N GLU A 127 6.86 -29.45 4.39
CA GLU A 127 5.69 -29.14 3.59
C GLU A 127 6.02 -28.31 2.34
N PHE A 128 6.88 -27.29 2.45
CA PHE A 128 7.04 -26.27 1.40
C PHE A 128 8.34 -26.39 0.59
N GLU A 129 9.45 -26.86 1.16
CA GLU A 129 10.70 -27.00 0.40
C GLU A 129 10.59 -28.00 -0.78
N PRO A 130 9.87 -29.14 -0.67
CA PRO A 130 9.61 -30.02 -1.82
C PRO A 130 8.82 -29.36 -2.96
N LYS A 131 8.12 -28.26 -2.67
CA LYS A 131 7.36 -27.47 -3.64
C LYS A 131 8.18 -26.32 -4.23
N GLY A 132 9.46 -26.24 -3.90
CA GLY A 132 10.38 -25.19 -4.36
C GLY A 132 10.22 -23.86 -3.61
N ILE A 133 9.56 -23.85 -2.47
CA ILE A 133 9.37 -22.65 -1.63
C ILE A 133 10.31 -22.78 -0.40
N PRO A 134 11.44 -22.06 -0.36
CA PRO A 134 12.38 -22.15 0.73
C PRO A 134 11.85 -21.54 2.03
N VAL A 135 12.22 -22.14 3.17
CA VAL A 135 11.78 -21.73 4.50
C VAL A 135 12.97 -21.24 5.31
N PHE A 136 12.89 -19.98 5.77
CA PHE A 136 13.90 -19.33 6.58
C PHE A 136 13.41 -19.14 8.02
N PRO A 137 14.04 -19.80 9.01
CA PRO A 137 13.75 -19.55 10.42
C PRO A 137 14.32 -18.20 10.84
N ILE A 138 13.48 -17.30 11.28
CA ILE A 138 13.87 -15.94 11.65
C ILE A 138 13.33 -15.52 13.02
N SER A 139 13.96 -14.51 13.61
CA SER A 139 13.40 -13.75 14.72
C SER A 139 13.42 -12.26 14.39
N GLY A 140 12.26 -11.69 14.23
CA GLY A 140 12.11 -10.24 14.04
C GLY A 140 12.55 -9.43 15.26
N VAL A 141 12.60 -10.05 16.45
CA VAL A 141 13.04 -9.42 17.70
C VAL A 141 14.55 -9.46 17.84
N THR A 142 15.17 -10.62 17.68
CA THR A 142 16.63 -10.78 17.87
C THR A 142 17.44 -10.42 16.63
N GLY A 143 16.85 -10.52 15.45
CA GLY A 143 17.53 -10.34 14.16
C GLY A 143 18.12 -11.64 13.59
N LYS A 144 17.99 -12.78 14.31
CA LYS A 144 18.53 -14.06 13.85
C LYS A 144 17.85 -14.50 12.54
N GLY A 145 18.64 -14.97 11.57
CA GLY A 145 18.18 -15.52 10.29
C GLY A 145 17.73 -14.46 9.27
N LEU A 146 17.81 -13.16 9.59
CA LEU A 146 17.37 -12.11 8.67
C LEU A 146 18.29 -11.96 7.46
N ASP A 147 19.59 -12.04 7.67
CA ASP A 147 20.57 -11.89 6.58
C ASP A 147 20.41 -12.99 5.53
N GLU A 148 20.25 -14.25 5.98
CA GLU A 148 20.05 -15.40 5.09
C GLU A 148 18.75 -15.24 4.27
N LEU A 149 17.67 -14.78 4.90
CA LEU A 149 16.42 -14.48 4.21
C LEU A 149 16.61 -13.39 3.13
N LEU A 150 17.28 -12.29 3.50
CA LEU A 150 17.46 -11.15 2.58
C LEU A 150 18.36 -11.50 1.41
N TYR A 151 19.45 -12.25 1.64
CA TYR A 151 20.31 -12.72 0.55
C TYR A 151 19.58 -13.66 -0.40
N ALA A 152 18.73 -14.55 0.10
CA ALA A 152 17.93 -15.43 -0.73
C ALA A 152 16.92 -14.65 -1.57
N VAL A 153 16.22 -13.68 -1.00
CA VAL A 153 15.28 -12.79 -1.71
C VAL A 153 16.01 -11.99 -2.79
N LYS A 154 17.20 -11.43 -2.46
CA LYS A 154 18.02 -10.72 -3.45
C LYS A 154 18.42 -11.64 -4.61
N GLY A 155 18.88 -12.86 -4.32
CA GLY A 155 19.21 -13.84 -5.37
C GLY A 155 18.03 -14.11 -6.29
N MET A 156 16.83 -14.32 -5.75
CA MET A 156 15.61 -14.48 -6.56
C MET A 156 15.30 -13.25 -7.41
N LEU A 157 15.46 -12.05 -6.85
CA LEU A 157 15.24 -10.81 -7.60
C LEU A 157 16.24 -10.63 -8.73
N ASP A 158 17.50 -11.02 -8.53
CA ASP A 158 18.56 -10.95 -9.54
C ASP A 158 18.36 -11.97 -10.68
N GLU A 159 17.72 -13.10 -10.40
CA GLU A 159 17.37 -14.12 -11.41
C GLU A 159 16.17 -13.74 -12.27
N ILE A 160 15.31 -12.82 -11.79
CA ILE A 160 14.14 -12.34 -12.54
C ILE A 160 14.61 -11.35 -13.63
N ASN A 161 14.75 -11.85 -14.86
CA ASN A 161 15.16 -11.05 -16.02
C ASN A 161 14.01 -10.24 -16.67
N GLU A 162 12.83 -10.19 -16.06
CA GLU A 162 11.73 -9.42 -16.59
C GLU A 162 11.98 -7.92 -16.39
N PRO A 163 11.68 -7.08 -17.39
CA PRO A 163 11.72 -5.65 -17.21
C PRO A 163 10.77 -5.27 -16.05
N PRO A 164 11.08 -4.20 -15.30
CA PRO A 164 10.18 -3.75 -14.25
C PRO A 164 8.80 -3.51 -14.85
N ILE A 165 7.75 -4.05 -14.19
CA ILE A 165 6.38 -3.78 -14.60
C ILE A 165 6.18 -2.27 -14.43
N VAL A 166 6.12 -1.58 -15.55
CA VAL A 166 5.78 -0.15 -15.57
C VAL A 166 4.25 -0.10 -15.56
N PHE A 167 3.70 0.13 -14.39
CA PHE A 167 2.29 0.52 -14.32
C PHE A 167 2.19 1.94 -14.86
N ASP A 168 1.35 2.13 -15.84
CA ASP A 168 0.96 3.49 -16.22
C ASP A 168 0.48 4.19 -14.94
N SER A 169 0.95 5.40 -14.73
CA SER A 169 0.50 6.19 -13.60
C SER A 169 -1.02 6.32 -13.73
N GLU A 170 -1.78 5.66 -12.85
CA GLU A 170 -3.25 5.84 -12.81
C GLU A 170 -3.61 7.31 -12.55
N PHE A 171 -2.63 8.08 -12.13
CA PHE A 171 -2.73 9.50 -11.93
C PHE A 171 -1.50 10.20 -12.54
N ASN A 172 -1.72 10.81 -13.69
CA ASN A 172 -0.81 11.81 -14.23
C ASN A 172 -1.40 13.18 -13.87
N PRO A 173 -0.80 13.93 -12.93
CA PRO A 173 -1.28 15.28 -12.59
C PRO A 173 -1.40 16.17 -13.84
N ASP A 174 -0.50 15.97 -14.81
CA ASP A 174 -0.51 16.72 -16.07
C ASP A 174 -1.66 16.31 -17.00
N GLU A 175 -2.13 15.06 -16.95
CA GLU A 175 -3.32 14.61 -17.70
C GLU A 175 -4.63 15.17 -17.14
N VAL A 176 -4.75 15.30 -15.82
CA VAL A 176 -5.90 15.97 -15.20
C VAL A 176 -5.92 17.45 -15.56
N MET A 177 -4.73 18.03 -15.77
CA MET A 177 -4.59 19.41 -16.24
C MET A 177 -4.87 19.56 -17.73
N VAL A 178 -4.48 18.57 -18.54
CA VAL A 178 -4.53 18.62 -20.03
C VAL A 178 -5.82 18.02 -20.60
N SER A 179 -6.48 17.06 -19.96
CA SER A 179 -7.77 16.52 -20.43
C SER A 179 -8.96 17.47 -20.16
N GLY A 180 -8.72 18.71 -20.29
CA GLY A 180 -9.38 19.93 -19.93
C GLY A 180 -10.76 20.22 -20.51
N ASN A 181 -11.56 19.25 -20.91
CA ASN A 181 -12.91 19.52 -21.44
C ASN A 181 -14.07 19.01 -20.57
N GLU A 182 -13.78 18.47 -19.38
CA GLU A 182 -14.87 18.13 -18.47
C GLU A 182 -15.39 19.42 -17.81
N PRO A 183 -16.71 19.68 -17.88
CA PRO A 183 -17.27 20.93 -17.39
C PRO A 183 -17.23 20.97 -15.86
N PHE A 184 -16.94 22.15 -15.34
CA PHE A 184 -17.21 22.47 -13.93
C PHE A 184 -17.98 23.80 -13.87
N GLN A 185 -18.69 24.02 -12.79
CA GLN A 185 -19.49 25.20 -12.54
C GLN A 185 -19.01 25.91 -11.28
N VAL A 186 -19.09 27.22 -11.29
CA VAL A 186 -18.84 28.09 -10.13
C VAL A 186 -20.04 28.99 -9.98
N PHE A 187 -20.71 28.92 -8.82
CA PHE A 187 -21.90 29.71 -8.52
C PHE A 187 -21.99 30.04 -7.03
N TYR A 188 -22.84 30.98 -6.69
CA TYR A 188 -23.16 31.34 -5.32
C TYR A 188 -24.47 30.68 -4.91
N ASP A 189 -24.45 30.00 -3.77
CA ASP A 189 -25.61 29.34 -3.17
C ASP A 189 -26.22 30.29 -2.11
N GLU A 190 -27.37 30.90 -2.45
CA GLU A 190 -28.05 31.85 -1.61
C GLU A 190 -28.66 31.23 -0.34
N ASP A 191 -28.98 29.93 -0.37
CA ASP A 191 -29.60 29.23 0.76
C ASP A 191 -28.57 28.91 1.85
N GLU A 192 -27.35 28.56 1.47
CA GLU A 192 -26.28 28.20 2.40
C GLU A 192 -25.25 29.32 2.62
N ASP A 193 -25.38 30.45 1.92
CA ASP A 193 -24.48 31.61 1.97
C ASP A 193 -23.00 31.24 1.68
N GLU A 194 -22.80 30.43 0.64
CA GLU A 194 -21.46 29.95 0.27
C GLU A 194 -21.25 29.89 -1.26
N TYR A 195 -19.98 30.00 -1.68
CA TYR A 195 -19.60 29.79 -3.08
C TYR A 195 -19.37 28.33 -3.35
N VAL A 196 -19.94 27.82 -4.44
CA VAL A 196 -19.88 26.39 -4.78
C VAL A 196 -19.08 26.20 -6.07
N VAL A 197 -18.16 25.24 -6.04
CA VAL A 197 -17.40 24.78 -7.21
C VAL A 197 -17.63 23.29 -7.35
N GLU A 198 -18.29 22.87 -8.42
CA GLU A 198 -18.63 21.48 -8.64
C GLU A 198 -18.54 21.08 -10.12
N GLY A 199 -18.40 19.79 -10.35
CA GLY A 199 -18.32 19.18 -11.68
C GLY A 199 -17.35 17.98 -11.70
N PRO A 200 -17.45 17.11 -12.71
CA PRO A 200 -16.64 15.88 -12.78
C PRO A 200 -15.14 16.12 -12.65
N ARG A 201 -14.65 17.24 -13.16
CA ARG A 201 -13.24 17.62 -13.07
C ARG A 201 -12.79 17.92 -11.64
N ILE A 202 -13.65 18.58 -10.86
CA ILE A 202 -13.41 18.93 -9.46
C ILE A 202 -13.45 17.66 -8.60
N GLU A 203 -14.47 16.82 -8.82
CA GLU A 203 -14.62 15.55 -8.12
C GLU A 203 -13.41 14.64 -8.31
N LYS A 204 -12.94 14.49 -9.56
CA LYS A 204 -11.73 13.73 -9.86
C LYS A 204 -10.50 14.32 -9.14
N MET A 205 -10.27 15.63 -9.24
CA MET A 205 -9.14 16.28 -8.59
C MET A 205 -9.14 16.02 -7.08
N LEU A 206 -10.28 16.20 -6.40
CA LEU A 206 -10.40 15.95 -4.97
C LEU A 206 -10.21 14.48 -4.61
N GLY A 207 -10.75 13.55 -5.42
CA GLY A 207 -10.64 12.10 -5.20
C GLY A 207 -9.20 11.58 -5.27
N TYR A 208 -8.33 12.25 -6.01
CA TYR A 208 -6.93 11.84 -6.19
C TYR A 208 -5.92 12.67 -5.38
N THR A 209 -6.34 13.77 -4.76
CA THR A 209 -5.42 14.72 -4.11
C THR A 209 -5.49 14.59 -2.59
N ASN A 210 -4.39 14.19 -1.96
CA ASN A 210 -4.28 14.26 -0.51
C ASN A 210 -3.95 15.69 -0.08
N LEU A 211 -4.98 16.44 0.31
CA LEU A 211 -4.86 17.85 0.72
C LEU A 211 -4.13 18.06 2.06
N GLU A 212 -3.98 17.01 2.87
CA GLU A 212 -3.19 17.06 4.11
C GLU A 212 -1.68 17.03 3.85
N SER A 213 -1.25 16.63 2.65
CA SER A 213 0.15 16.64 2.26
C SER A 213 0.55 17.99 1.64
N GLU A 214 1.77 18.44 1.94
CA GLU A 214 2.32 19.68 1.37
C GLU A 214 2.31 19.66 -0.17
N LYS A 215 2.63 18.51 -0.78
CA LYS A 215 2.61 18.33 -2.24
C LYS A 215 1.19 18.35 -2.82
N GLY A 216 0.25 17.71 -2.14
CA GLY A 216 -1.15 17.69 -2.56
C GLY A 216 -1.79 19.07 -2.45
N PHE A 217 -1.49 19.81 -1.38
CA PHE A 217 -1.99 21.17 -1.21
C PHE A 217 -1.39 22.12 -2.27
N ALA A 218 -0.10 22.02 -2.55
CA ALA A 218 0.53 22.81 -3.64
C ALA A 218 -0.05 22.47 -5.02
N PHE A 219 -0.39 21.19 -5.27
CA PHE A 219 -1.09 20.79 -6.48
C PHE A 219 -2.49 21.40 -6.55
N PHE A 220 -3.26 21.35 -5.47
CA PHE A 220 -4.59 21.96 -5.38
C PHE A 220 -4.55 23.46 -5.68
N GLN A 221 -3.62 24.20 -5.09
CA GLN A 221 -3.45 25.63 -5.36
C GLN A 221 -3.13 25.90 -6.84
N ARG A 222 -2.24 25.12 -7.44
CA ARG A 222 -1.91 25.22 -8.85
C ARG A 222 -3.12 24.92 -9.74
N PHE A 223 -3.88 23.86 -9.42
CA PHE A 223 -5.10 23.50 -10.13
C PHE A 223 -6.15 24.61 -10.11
N MET A 224 -6.37 25.23 -8.95
CA MET A 224 -7.30 26.36 -8.79
C MET A 224 -6.93 27.53 -9.71
N LYS A 225 -5.62 27.81 -9.79
CA LYS A 225 -5.08 28.90 -10.61
C LYS A 225 -5.14 28.59 -12.12
N GLU A 226 -4.69 27.42 -12.56
CA GLU A 226 -4.62 27.05 -13.98
C GLU A 226 -5.99 26.83 -14.61
N ASN A 227 -7.00 26.53 -13.80
CA ASN A 227 -8.40 26.40 -14.26
C ASN A 227 -9.22 27.68 -14.10
N GLU A 228 -8.55 28.80 -13.76
CA GLU A 228 -9.23 30.12 -13.59
C GLU A 228 -10.39 30.08 -12.57
N ILE A 229 -10.34 29.14 -11.59
CA ILE A 229 -11.40 28.98 -10.59
C ILE A 229 -11.41 30.20 -9.69
N LEU A 230 -10.23 30.71 -9.30
CA LEU A 230 -10.12 31.91 -8.46
C LEU A 230 -10.68 33.14 -9.20
N ASP A 231 -10.38 33.28 -10.48
CA ASP A 231 -10.87 34.40 -11.31
C ASP A 231 -12.40 34.36 -11.45
N LYS A 232 -12.99 33.15 -11.55
CA LYS A 232 -14.44 32.97 -11.60
C LYS A 232 -15.12 33.29 -10.27
N LEU A 233 -14.51 32.91 -9.14
CA LEU A 233 -14.99 33.26 -7.80
C LEU A 233 -14.93 34.77 -7.59
N GLU A 234 -13.83 35.44 -7.99
CA GLU A 234 -13.69 36.89 -7.92
C GLU A 234 -14.73 37.60 -8.82
N ALA A 235 -15.02 37.05 -9.99
CA ALA A 235 -16.05 37.59 -10.90
C ALA A 235 -17.47 37.51 -10.30
N LEU A 236 -17.71 36.51 -9.43
CA LEU A 236 -18.96 36.37 -8.67
C LEU A 236 -19.01 37.28 -7.42
N GLY A 237 -17.89 37.93 -7.09
CA GLY A 237 -17.84 38.91 -6.01
C GLY A 237 -17.41 38.37 -4.65
N ILE A 238 -16.73 37.23 -4.60
CA ILE A 238 -16.19 36.64 -3.36
C ILE A 238 -15.28 37.63 -2.62
N LYS A 239 -15.38 37.62 -1.29
CA LYS A 239 -14.58 38.46 -0.40
C LYS A 239 -13.75 37.60 0.57
N GLU A 240 -12.74 38.22 1.16
CA GLU A 240 -11.96 37.56 2.23
C GLU A 240 -12.87 37.14 3.37
N GLY A 241 -12.74 35.84 3.76
CA GLY A 241 -13.54 35.23 4.79
C GLY A 241 -14.80 34.52 4.28
N ASP A 242 -15.18 34.69 3.02
CA ASP A 242 -16.29 33.93 2.44
C ASP A 242 -15.95 32.45 2.30
N THR A 243 -16.94 31.59 2.49
CA THR A 243 -16.75 30.14 2.41
C THR A 243 -16.91 29.64 0.99
N VAL A 244 -15.95 28.80 0.57
CA VAL A 244 -16.00 28.05 -0.69
C VAL A 244 -16.22 26.57 -0.40
N ARG A 245 -17.23 25.97 -1.04
CA ARG A 245 -17.51 24.54 -0.99
C ARG A 245 -17.15 23.85 -2.30
N MET A 246 -16.39 22.78 -2.18
CA MET A 246 -16.08 21.84 -3.28
C MET A 246 -16.44 20.44 -2.81
N TYR A 247 -17.64 19.95 -3.14
CA TYR A 247 -18.18 18.68 -2.62
C TYR A 247 -18.11 18.61 -1.08
N GLY A 248 -17.29 17.69 -0.53
CA GLY A 248 -17.11 17.55 0.92
C GLY A 248 -16.06 18.48 1.54
N LEU A 249 -15.35 19.26 0.73
CA LEU A 249 -14.33 20.20 1.18
C LEU A 249 -14.94 21.60 1.34
N LYS A 250 -14.76 22.20 2.52
CA LYS A 250 -15.10 23.61 2.78
C LYS A 250 -13.85 24.33 3.26
N PHE A 251 -13.63 25.52 2.75
CA PHE A 251 -12.52 26.40 3.17
C PHE A 251 -12.89 27.87 2.99
N ASP A 252 -12.24 28.73 3.76
CA ASP A 252 -12.43 30.17 3.66
C ASP A 252 -11.48 30.76 2.61
N TYR A 253 -12.00 31.71 1.83
CA TYR A 253 -11.22 32.40 0.82
C TYR A 253 -10.38 33.51 1.46
N TYR A 254 -9.08 33.50 1.22
CA TYR A 254 -8.14 34.56 1.56
C TYR A 254 -7.21 34.82 0.37
N LYS A 255 -6.92 36.08 0.12
CA LYS A 255 -6.12 36.54 -1.03
C LYS A 255 -4.63 36.59 -0.69
#